data_d5d413f15ff93b7aeb5681ef7fd6577b
#
_entry.id   d5d413f15ff93b7aeb5681ef7fd6577b
#
_cell.length_a   1.000
_cell.length_b   1.000
_cell.length_c   1.000
_cell.angle_alpha   90.00
_cell.angle_beta   90.00
_cell.angle_gamma   90.00
#
_symmetry.space_group_name_H-M   'P 1'
#
loop_
_entity.id
_entity.type
_entity.pdbx_description
1 polymer ?
#
loop_
_entity_poly.entity_id
_entity_poly.type
_entity_poly.pdbx_seq_one_letter_code
_entity_poly.pdbx_strand_id
1 'polypeptide(L)'
;MDLEGSEYKQVIVVRDDLRLSRGKLAVQVAHASIMGYEISEKNLREKWRREGQKKVVLKVSDVKELMMIYEKARKAGLATAYVRDAGLTEIPPGTITAVVIGPEKSEKIDRITGNLPLLK
;
A
#
# COMPACT_ATOMS: atom_id res chain seq x y z
N MET A 1 19.65 -8.08 -5.56
CA MET A 1 19.30 -6.91 -6.38
C MET A 1 19.24 -5.66 -5.52
N ASP A 2 19.93 -4.62 -5.93
CA ASP A 2 19.91 -3.34 -5.24
C ASP A 2 18.67 -2.53 -5.68
N LEU A 3 17.80 -2.21 -4.72
CA LEU A 3 16.57 -1.45 -4.98
C LEU A 3 16.69 0.04 -4.62
N GLU A 4 17.87 0.46 -4.12
CA GLU A 4 18.10 1.87 -3.86
C GLU A 4 18.11 2.63 -5.18
N GLY A 5 17.44 3.78 -5.20
CA GLY A 5 17.34 4.59 -6.40
C GLY A 5 16.35 4.08 -7.44
N SER A 6 15.54 3.07 -7.10
CA SER A 6 14.49 2.61 -8.01
C SER A 6 13.54 3.74 -8.37
N GLU A 7 13.25 3.88 -9.65
CA GLU A 7 12.37 4.93 -10.15
C GLU A 7 10.90 4.66 -9.81
N TYR A 8 10.54 3.39 -9.69
CA TYR A 8 9.16 2.95 -9.44
C TYR A 8 9.06 2.22 -8.13
N LYS A 9 7.94 2.36 -7.44
CA LYS A 9 7.69 1.62 -6.20
C LYS A 9 6.19 1.42 -5.98
N GLN A 10 5.89 0.58 -5.03
CA GLN A 10 4.54 0.38 -4.51
C GLN A 10 4.59 0.65 -3.02
N VAL A 11 3.64 1.41 -2.52
CA VAL A 11 3.51 1.70 -1.09
C VAL A 11 2.25 1.05 -0.56
N ILE A 12 2.39 0.35 0.56
CA ILE A 12 1.26 -0.20 1.30
C ILE A 12 1.21 0.52 2.65
N VAL A 13 0.06 1.12 2.97
CA VAL A 13 -0.14 1.82 4.24
C VAL A 13 -1.08 0.98 5.09
N VAL A 14 -0.68 0.65 6.31
CA VAL A 14 -1.46 -0.20 7.21
C VAL A 14 -1.89 0.56 8.46
N ARG A 15 -2.99 0.11 9.06
CA ARG A 15 -3.49 0.67 10.32
C ARG A 15 -2.74 0.04 11.49
N ASP A 16 -2.08 0.87 12.29
CA ASP A 16 -1.35 0.39 13.45
C ASP A 16 -2.27 0.08 14.64
N ASP A 17 -3.45 0.68 14.69
CA ASP A 17 -4.42 0.51 15.78
C ASP A 17 -5.04 -0.89 15.85
N LEU A 18 -5.03 -1.64 14.75
CA LEU A 18 -5.63 -2.97 14.73
C LEU A 18 -4.82 -4.03 15.47
N ARG A 19 -3.52 -3.80 15.67
CA ARG A 19 -2.63 -4.72 16.40
C ARG A 19 -2.69 -6.15 15.88
N LEU A 20 -2.70 -6.30 14.56
CA LEU A 20 -2.74 -7.62 13.93
C LEU A 20 -1.50 -8.43 14.25
N SER A 21 -1.66 -9.75 14.35
CA SER A 21 -0.51 -10.67 14.44
C SER A 21 0.36 -10.50 13.18
N ARG A 22 1.63 -10.88 13.30
CA ARG A 22 2.58 -10.76 12.18
C ARG A 22 2.09 -11.49 10.93
N GLY A 23 1.57 -12.72 11.11
CA GLY A 23 1.04 -13.49 9.99
C GLY A 23 -0.14 -12.83 9.32
N LYS A 24 -1.10 -12.33 10.10
CA LYS A 24 -2.28 -11.64 9.57
C LYS A 24 -1.88 -10.35 8.85
N LEU A 25 -0.96 -9.60 9.43
CA LEU A 25 -0.44 -8.37 8.81
C LEU A 25 0.20 -8.67 7.45
N ALA A 26 1.04 -9.70 7.40
CA ALA A 26 1.68 -10.12 6.16
C ALA A 26 0.66 -10.46 5.08
N VAL A 27 -0.42 -11.14 5.44
CA VAL A 27 -1.50 -11.48 4.50
C VAL A 27 -2.19 -10.23 3.98
N GLN A 28 -2.47 -9.25 4.85
CA GLN A 28 -3.11 -8.00 4.42
C GLN A 28 -2.21 -7.22 3.46
N VAL A 29 -0.92 -7.17 3.74
CA VAL A 29 0.05 -6.52 2.85
C VAL A 29 0.11 -7.22 1.49
N ALA A 30 0.10 -8.55 1.49
CA ALA A 30 0.10 -9.32 0.24
C ALA A 30 -1.16 -9.07 -0.59
N HIS A 31 -2.33 -9.02 0.05
CA HIS A 31 -3.57 -8.67 -0.63
C HIS A 31 -3.48 -7.28 -1.26
N ALA A 32 -3.01 -6.30 -0.51
CA ALA A 32 -2.85 -4.94 -0.99
C ALA A 32 -1.93 -4.88 -2.20
N SER A 33 -0.81 -5.58 -2.14
CA SER A 33 0.18 -5.57 -3.21
C SER A 33 -0.40 -6.07 -4.53
N ILE A 34 -1.11 -7.20 -4.52
CA ILE A 34 -1.68 -7.73 -5.76
C ILE A 34 -2.81 -6.84 -6.29
N MET A 35 -3.61 -6.25 -5.39
CA MET A 35 -4.66 -5.32 -5.80
C MET A 35 -4.08 -4.11 -6.54
N GLY A 36 -3.01 -3.54 -6.00
CA GLY A 36 -2.33 -2.40 -6.64
C GLY A 36 -1.74 -2.78 -7.99
N TYR A 37 -1.13 -3.96 -8.08
CA TYR A 37 -0.58 -4.47 -9.33
C TYR A 37 -1.66 -4.60 -10.40
N GLU A 38 -2.81 -5.16 -10.05
CA GLU A 38 -3.89 -5.43 -11.00
C GLU A 38 -4.52 -4.15 -11.57
N ILE A 39 -4.59 -3.08 -10.77
CA ILE A 39 -5.23 -1.83 -11.21
C ILE A 39 -4.25 -0.82 -11.80
N SER A 40 -2.96 -1.08 -11.73
CA SER A 40 -1.95 -0.18 -12.29
C SER A 40 -1.84 -0.31 -13.80
N GLU A 41 -1.42 0.78 -14.45
CA GLU A 41 -1.17 0.77 -15.88
C GLU A 41 -0.10 -0.27 -16.20
N LYS A 42 -0.30 -0.99 -17.31
CA LYS A 42 0.57 -2.09 -17.72
C LYS A 42 2.04 -1.69 -17.82
N ASN A 43 2.33 -0.54 -18.43
CA ASN A 43 3.71 -0.08 -18.59
C ASN A 43 4.40 0.20 -17.26
N LEU A 44 3.67 0.81 -16.33
CA LEU A 44 4.20 1.14 -15.00
C LEU A 44 4.52 -0.13 -14.21
N ARG A 45 3.60 -1.09 -14.19
CA ARG A 45 3.84 -2.33 -13.45
C ARG A 45 4.95 -3.18 -14.06
N GLU A 46 5.13 -3.16 -15.39
CA GLU A 46 6.22 -3.88 -16.04
C GLU A 46 7.58 -3.27 -15.71
N LYS A 47 7.68 -1.95 -15.73
CA LYS A 47 8.91 -1.26 -15.33
C LYS A 47 9.26 -1.55 -13.88
N TRP A 48 8.27 -1.47 -13.00
CA TRP A 48 8.42 -1.78 -11.59
C TRP A 48 8.92 -3.22 -11.38
N ARG A 49 8.32 -4.18 -12.09
CA ARG A 49 8.74 -5.59 -12.01
C ARG A 49 10.21 -5.76 -12.42
N ARG A 50 10.61 -5.13 -13.51
CA ARG A 50 11.99 -5.22 -14.03
C ARG A 50 13.01 -4.62 -13.07
N GLU A 51 12.62 -3.59 -12.34
CA GLU A 51 13.50 -2.94 -11.35
C GLU A 51 13.63 -3.71 -10.04
N GLY A 52 12.85 -4.77 -9.84
CA GLY A 52 12.91 -5.57 -8.63
C GLY A 52 11.71 -5.47 -7.71
N GLN A 53 10.64 -4.81 -8.15
CA GLN A 53 9.37 -4.77 -7.41
C GLN A 53 9.47 -4.13 -6.03
N LYS A 54 10.12 -2.99 -5.92
CA LYS A 54 10.28 -2.29 -4.65
C LYS A 54 8.94 -2.04 -3.97
N LYS A 55 8.85 -2.45 -2.72
CA LYS A 55 7.67 -2.23 -1.87
C LYS A 55 8.09 -1.57 -0.57
N VAL A 56 7.27 -0.66 -0.08
CA VAL A 56 7.49 -0.01 1.20
C VAL A 56 6.20 -0.11 1.99
N VAL A 57 6.30 -0.51 3.26
CA VAL A 57 5.13 -0.59 4.14
C VAL A 57 5.23 0.53 5.17
N LEU A 58 4.22 1.39 5.16
CA LEU A 58 4.10 2.53 6.06
C LEU A 58 2.91 2.32 7.00
N LYS A 59 2.83 3.10 8.06
CA LYS A 59 1.73 3.00 9.01
C LYS A 59 1.04 4.32 9.27
N VAL A 60 -0.23 4.21 9.61
CA VAL A 60 -1.07 5.30 10.10
C VAL A 60 -1.76 4.86 11.39
N SER A 61 -2.30 5.82 12.13
CA SER A 61 -2.85 5.55 13.47
C SER A 61 -4.26 4.95 13.46
N ASP A 62 -5.08 5.27 12.45
CA ASP A 62 -6.48 4.85 12.43
C ASP A 62 -7.05 4.83 11.00
N VAL A 63 -8.31 4.40 10.88
CA VAL A 63 -8.98 4.29 9.59
C VAL A 63 -9.21 5.66 8.93
N LYS A 64 -9.43 6.70 9.72
CA LYS A 64 -9.65 8.04 9.19
C LYS A 64 -8.41 8.53 8.45
N GLU A 65 -7.25 8.40 9.08
CA GLU A 65 -5.97 8.78 8.48
C GLU A 65 -5.69 7.93 7.23
N LEU A 66 -5.98 6.63 7.31
CA LEU A 66 -5.81 5.72 6.18
C LEU A 66 -6.65 6.16 4.97
N MET A 67 -7.91 6.47 5.19
CA MET A 67 -8.81 6.87 4.09
C MET A 67 -8.48 8.26 3.54
N MET A 68 -7.89 9.13 4.33
CA MET A 68 -7.37 10.42 3.81
C MET A 68 -6.25 10.18 2.80
N ILE A 69 -5.37 9.23 3.08
CA ILE A 69 -4.29 8.86 2.14
C ILE A 69 -4.88 8.30 0.85
N TYR A 70 -5.85 7.40 0.97
CA TYR A 70 -6.55 6.83 -0.19
C TYR A 70 -7.15 7.93 -1.07
N GLU A 71 -7.88 8.88 -0.46
CA GLU A 71 -8.52 9.96 -1.22
C GLU A 71 -7.49 10.88 -1.89
N LYS A 72 -6.39 11.20 -1.22
CA LYS A 72 -5.34 12.02 -1.81
C LYS A 72 -4.73 11.33 -3.04
N ALA A 73 -4.44 10.04 -2.92
CA ALA A 73 -3.87 9.27 -4.02
C ALA A 73 -4.85 9.19 -5.20
N ARG A 74 -6.12 8.94 -4.91
CA ARG A 74 -7.17 8.87 -5.94
C ARG A 74 -7.30 10.21 -6.69
N LYS A 75 -7.34 11.32 -5.96
CA LYS A 75 -7.44 12.66 -6.57
C LYS A 75 -6.20 13.01 -7.39
N ALA A 76 -5.05 12.48 -7.02
CA ALA A 76 -3.82 12.69 -7.78
C ALA A 76 -3.74 11.79 -9.03
N GLY A 77 -4.73 10.95 -9.26
CA GLY A 77 -4.76 10.06 -10.42
C GLY A 77 -3.86 8.84 -10.29
N LEU A 78 -3.41 8.51 -9.09
CA LEU A 78 -2.58 7.33 -8.87
C LEU A 78 -3.44 6.09 -8.68
N ALA A 79 -2.94 4.93 -9.13
CA ALA A 79 -3.59 3.66 -8.88
C ALA A 79 -3.60 3.41 -7.37
N THR A 80 -4.78 3.29 -6.78
CA THR A 80 -4.92 3.08 -5.35
C THR A 80 -6.17 2.27 -5.04
N ALA A 81 -6.10 1.45 -4.00
CA ALA A 81 -7.19 0.61 -3.56
C ALA A 81 -7.07 0.38 -2.05
N TYR A 82 -8.16 -0.02 -1.41
CA TYR A 82 -8.12 -0.41 -0.01
C TYR A 82 -8.55 -1.86 0.16
N VAL A 83 -8.00 -2.51 1.20
CA VAL A 83 -8.26 -3.90 1.53
C VAL A 83 -9.32 -3.97 2.61
N ARG A 84 -10.39 -4.77 2.37
CA ARG A 84 -11.37 -5.14 3.39
C ARG A 84 -11.09 -6.56 3.82
N ASP A 85 -11.05 -6.81 5.12
CA ASP A 85 -10.88 -8.16 5.63
C ASP A 85 -12.17 -8.97 5.47
N ALA A 86 -12.03 -10.24 5.13
CA ALA A 86 -13.18 -11.15 4.99
C ALA A 86 -13.82 -11.51 6.34
N GLY A 87 -13.11 -11.25 7.46
CA GLY A 87 -13.67 -11.41 8.79
C GLY A 87 -13.66 -12.82 9.34
N LEU A 88 -12.77 -13.66 8.84
CA LEU A 88 -12.64 -15.04 9.32
C LEU A 88 -11.49 -15.17 10.33
N THR A 89 -11.02 -14.06 10.87
CA THR A 89 -9.80 -14.02 11.68
C THR A 89 -9.95 -13.09 12.90
N GLU A 90 -8.91 -12.28 13.15
CA GLU A 90 -8.74 -11.46 14.35
C GLU A 90 -9.65 -10.24 14.45
N ILE A 91 -10.25 -9.83 13.33
CA ILE A 91 -10.99 -8.58 13.24
C ILE A 91 -12.36 -8.79 12.58
N PRO A 92 -13.32 -7.88 12.84
CA PRO A 92 -14.67 -8.00 12.27
C PRO A 92 -14.70 -8.00 10.75
N PRO A 93 -15.68 -8.69 10.14
CA PRO A 93 -15.86 -8.67 8.68
C PRO A 93 -15.98 -7.24 8.14
N GLY A 94 -15.33 -6.98 7.02
CA GLY A 94 -15.43 -5.70 6.35
C GLY A 94 -14.51 -4.61 6.91
N THR A 95 -13.70 -4.92 7.92
CA THR A 95 -12.72 -3.97 8.45
C THR A 95 -11.73 -3.58 7.36
N ILE A 96 -11.55 -2.29 7.13
CA ILE A 96 -10.54 -1.78 6.20
C ILE A 96 -9.19 -1.82 6.91
N THR A 97 -8.23 -2.54 6.33
CA THR A 97 -6.95 -2.83 6.98
C THR A 97 -5.77 -2.09 6.37
N ALA A 98 -5.80 -1.85 5.07
CA ALA A 98 -4.66 -1.31 4.35
C ALA A 98 -5.09 -0.56 3.10
N VAL A 99 -4.23 0.32 2.63
CA VAL A 99 -4.35 1.01 1.34
C VAL A 99 -3.07 0.77 0.57
N VAL A 100 -3.20 0.52 -0.73
CA VAL A 100 -2.06 0.38 -1.63
C VAL A 100 -2.05 1.55 -2.62
N ILE A 101 -0.85 2.02 -2.94
CA ILE A 101 -0.63 3.02 -3.99
C ILE A 101 0.45 2.49 -4.92
N GLY A 102 0.12 2.41 -6.20
CA GLY A 102 1.08 1.96 -7.21
C GLY A 102 1.06 0.46 -7.46
N PRO A 103 1.98 -0.02 -8.31
CA PRO A 103 3.26 0.64 -8.69
C PRO A 103 3.08 1.92 -9.50
N GLU A 104 3.94 2.89 -9.22
CA GLU A 104 3.98 4.19 -9.87
C GLU A 104 5.37 4.80 -9.65
N LYS A 105 5.66 5.93 -10.28
CA LYS A 105 6.91 6.66 -10.05
C LYS A 105 7.01 7.04 -8.58
N SER A 106 8.17 6.77 -8.00
CA SER A 106 8.44 7.00 -6.58
C SER A 106 8.16 8.44 -6.17
N GLU A 107 8.57 9.42 -7.00
CA GLU A 107 8.36 10.84 -6.69
C GLU A 107 6.89 11.22 -6.58
N LYS A 108 6.04 10.62 -7.40
CA LYS A 108 4.59 10.88 -7.36
C LYS A 108 3.97 10.33 -6.09
N ILE A 109 4.37 9.13 -5.70
CA ILE A 109 3.87 8.50 -4.47
C ILE A 109 4.39 9.26 -3.25
N ASP A 110 5.64 9.72 -3.27
CA ASP A 110 6.23 10.46 -2.15
C ASP A 110 5.48 11.75 -1.82
N ARG A 111 4.85 12.38 -2.81
CA ARG A 111 4.01 13.57 -2.56
C ARG A 111 2.81 13.25 -1.67
N ILE A 112 2.37 11.99 -1.67
CA ILE A 112 1.23 11.54 -0.85
C ILE A 112 1.69 10.98 0.49
N THR A 113 2.73 10.15 0.49
CA THR A 113 3.10 9.34 1.66
C THR A 113 4.50 9.59 2.19
N GLY A 114 5.25 10.55 1.63
CA GLY A 114 6.65 10.74 1.97
C GLY A 114 6.92 11.12 3.42
N ASN A 115 5.90 11.60 4.15
CA ASN A 115 6.01 11.98 5.55
C ASN A 115 5.53 10.89 6.52
N LEU A 116 5.06 9.76 6.03
CA LEU A 116 4.57 8.69 6.91
C LEU A 116 5.71 7.82 7.41
N PRO A 117 5.62 7.33 8.65
CA PRO A 117 6.66 6.46 9.20
C PRO A 117 6.58 5.05 8.63
N LEU A 118 7.74 4.40 8.58
CA LEU A 118 7.84 2.99 8.22
C LEU A 118 7.17 2.12 9.29
N LEU A 119 6.54 1.04 8.86
CA LEU A 119 6.10 0.01 9.77
C LEU A 119 7.34 -0.76 10.24
N LYS A 120 7.51 -0.84 11.55
CA LYS A 120 8.63 -1.56 12.15
C LYS A 120 8.16 -2.56 13.19
#